data_4889414f54434d1d7c995213e9f0ece3
#
_entry.id   4889414f54434d1d7c995213e9f0ece3
#
_cell.length_a   1.000
_cell.length_b   1.000
_cell.length_c   1.000
_cell.angle_alpha   90.00
_cell.angle_beta   90.00
_cell.angle_gamma   90.00
#
_symmetry.space_group_name_H-M   'P 1'
#
loop_
_entity.id
_entity.type
_entity.pdbx_description
1 polymer ?
#
loop_
_entity_poly.entity_id
_entity_poly.type
_entity_poly.pdbx_seq_one_letter_code
_entity_poly.pdbx_strand_id
1 'polypeptide(L)'
;MDPKTIIFSAAFLFGVPALILAGLVIRPFKKFLMAVMCFSLCYPEQLSMNLMSREGYRMATRGFELGLFDMCSIALFFIMVIQPRGNRFRWFPPLTVASGIYILFVIISWLHAPGRIPVPADVYAANTVGDFKFYDYFETGLYPLFELSKIIRGGFAYLIVVNFLRDEEHFRALLGALLIVAFVITFEALVGRYVRGYHRISATLGHPNSLGTFMGMMGTLMFGVALFRSTFMSSGLFALATAGAMISVLLTISRGALSSLVLGLWLDVSSLFHRYLNIKNFTILFFGSLVALGIFFVAADTLSARFLVQQDAVSDIEYRGLYNEEARKMANDHLFGVGLGNFSAYSWLKYGQAVGLNEYGTPAHNLWFLTLGELGVPGLLVFIFYWFRFYSIGLPFLFRRRAALFYAVAASATAASMIGHIQNMLQLSYRQTSIYMFNQILIGMVVAAWYIDRDTRREEREARRMTKVSAA
;
A
#
# COMPACT_ATOMS: atom_id res chain seq x y z
N MET A 1 31.44 -2.60 5.35
CA MET A 1 30.10 -2.02 5.02
C MET A 1 29.99 -1.98 3.50
N ASP A 2 28.84 -2.38 2.98
CA ASP A 2 28.55 -2.28 1.55
C ASP A 2 28.60 -0.79 1.12
N PRO A 3 29.19 -0.43 -0.06
CA PRO A 3 29.24 0.93 -0.58
C PRO A 3 27.87 1.63 -0.60
N LYS A 4 26.80 0.90 -0.93
CA LYS A 4 25.43 1.41 -0.90
C LYS A 4 25.03 1.90 0.49
N THR A 5 25.33 1.14 1.53
CA THR A 5 25.02 1.50 2.92
C THR A 5 25.79 2.77 3.36
N ILE A 6 27.05 2.93 2.94
CA ILE A 6 27.83 4.13 3.23
C ILE A 6 27.22 5.37 2.57
N ILE A 7 26.88 5.27 1.28
CA ILE A 7 26.27 6.36 0.51
C ILE A 7 24.93 6.79 1.13
N PHE A 8 24.05 5.83 1.43
CA PHE A 8 22.76 6.14 2.05
C PHE A 8 22.90 6.71 3.47
N SER A 9 23.85 6.22 4.28
CA SER A 9 24.10 6.76 5.61
C SER A 9 24.59 8.22 5.54
N ALA A 10 25.51 8.53 4.63
CA ALA A 10 25.98 9.89 4.38
C ALA A 10 24.83 10.78 3.85
N ALA A 11 24.01 10.26 2.92
CA ALA A 11 22.85 10.96 2.41
C ALA A 11 21.82 11.27 3.50
N PHE A 12 21.59 10.37 4.45
CA PHE A 12 20.73 10.66 5.61
C PHE A 12 21.35 11.75 6.50
N LEU A 13 22.62 11.64 6.85
CA LEU A 13 23.27 12.56 7.80
C LEU A 13 23.37 13.98 7.26
N PHE A 14 23.71 14.15 5.99
CA PHE A 14 23.93 15.46 5.36
C PHE A 14 22.77 15.89 4.47
N GLY A 15 22.14 14.96 3.76
CA GLY A 15 21.09 15.25 2.81
C GLY A 15 19.79 15.68 3.49
N VAL A 16 19.36 15.03 4.58
CA VAL A 16 18.13 15.42 5.28
C VAL A 16 18.18 16.85 5.81
N PRO A 17 19.23 17.30 6.53
CA PRO A 17 19.38 18.70 6.91
C PRO A 17 19.39 19.66 5.71
N ALA A 18 20.09 19.32 4.64
CA ALA A 18 20.12 20.13 3.42
C ALA A 18 18.73 20.25 2.78
N LEU A 19 17.96 19.16 2.69
CA LEU A 19 16.59 19.16 2.18
C LEU A 19 15.65 20.01 3.06
N ILE A 20 15.83 19.96 4.39
CA ILE A 20 15.08 20.81 5.33
C ILE A 20 15.40 22.28 5.07
N LEU A 21 16.68 22.67 5.02
CA LEU A 21 17.09 24.05 4.76
C LEU A 21 16.56 24.54 3.41
N ALA A 22 16.72 23.78 2.35
CA ALA A 22 16.17 24.11 1.04
C ALA A 22 14.65 24.31 1.07
N GLY A 23 13.94 23.43 1.78
CA GLY A 23 12.47 23.53 1.92
C GLY A 23 11.97 24.68 2.78
N LEU A 24 12.81 25.19 3.68
CA LEU A 24 12.51 26.39 4.47
C LEU A 24 12.69 27.69 3.64
N VAL A 25 13.64 27.69 2.71
CA VAL A 25 13.95 28.85 1.86
C VAL A 25 13.10 28.87 0.58
N ILE A 26 12.97 27.73 -0.10
CA ILE A 26 12.34 27.63 -1.43
C ILE A 26 10.89 27.16 -1.28
N ARG A 27 9.93 28.07 -1.48
CA ARG A 27 8.49 27.77 -1.30
C ARG A 27 7.96 26.54 -2.07
N PRO A 28 8.25 26.33 -3.39
CA PRO A 28 7.74 25.19 -4.14
C PRO A 28 8.41 23.85 -3.75
N PHE A 29 9.50 23.86 -2.97
CA PHE A 29 10.30 22.70 -2.66
C PHE A 29 9.54 21.60 -1.90
N LYS A 30 8.54 21.96 -1.10
CA LYS A 30 7.65 20.99 -0.44
C LYS A 30 6.91 20.09 -1.44
N LYS A 31 6.43 20.66 -2.56
CA LYS A 31 5.77 19.90 -3.62
C LYS A 31 6.75 19.01 -4.37
N PHE A 32 7.97 19.49 -4.60
CA PHE A 32 9.05 18.70 -5.18
C PHE A 32 9.42 17.51 -4.28
N LEU A 33 9.62 17.74 -2.99
CA LEU A 33 9.91 16.66 -2.03
C LEU A 33 8.79 15.62 -1.98
N MET A 34 7.52 16.06 -2.02
CA MET A 34 6.37 15.15 -2.08
C MET A 34 6.41 14.31 -3.37
N ALA A 35 6.75 14.92 -4.50
CA ALA A 35 6.87 14.21 -5.77
C ALA A 35 8.03 13.20 -5.74
N VAL A 36 9.19 13.56 -5.18
CA VAL A 36 10.32 12.64 -5.01
C VAL A 36 9.99 11.49 -4.05
N MET A 37 9.28 11.78 -2.96
CA MET A 37 8.77 10.77 -2.04
C MET A 37 7.87 9.75 -2.75
N CYS A 38 6.92 10.22 -3.56
CA CYS A 38 6.07 9.33 -4.37
C CYS A 38 6.87 8.56 -5.42
N PHE A 39 7.81 9.23 -6.12
CA PHE A 39 8.66 8.60 -7.13
C PHE A 39 9.52 7.47 -6.56
N SER A 40 9.97 7.60 -5.33
CA SER A 40 10.77 6.56 -4.67
C SER A 40 10.03 5.21 -4.51
N LEU A 41 8.69 5.21 -4.58
CA LEU A 41 7.89 3.99 -4.60
C LEU A 41 8.06 3.17 -5.88
N CYS A 42 8.56 3.79 -6.98
CA CYS A 42 8.84 3.08 -8.24
C CYS A 42 10.02 2.12 -8.11
N TYR A 43 11.02 2.45 -7.29
CA TYR A 43 12.28 1.73 -7.19
C TYR A 43 12.65 1.45 -5.72
N PRO A 44 11.84 0.65 -4.99
CA PRO A 44 11.99 0.47 -3.54
C PRO A 44 13.35 -0.13 -3.17
N GLU A 45 13.83 -1.11 -3.90
CA GLU A 45 15.10 -1.80 -3.60
C GLU A 45 16.33 -0.96 -3.98
N GLN A 46 16.24 -0.23 -5.10
CA GLN A 46 17.34 0.60 -5.61
C GLN A 46 17.54 1.87 -4.77
N LEU A 47 16.45 2.47 -4.30
CA LEU A 47 16.41 3.73 -3.57
C LEU A 47 16.31 3.55 -2.04
N SER A 48 16.67 2.38 -1.54
CA SER A 48 16.77 2.09 -0.11
C SER A 48 18.01 1.28 0.24
N MET A 49 18.41 1.35 1.50
CA MET A 49 19.34 0.44 2.12
C MET A 49 18.60 -0.44 3.12
N ASN A 50 19.14 -1.64 3.36
CA ASN A 50 18.60 -2.57 4.34
C ASN A 50 19.67 -2.83 5.41
N LEU A 51 19.46 -2.26 6.58
CA LEU A 51 20.35 -2.41 7.72
C LEU A 51 20.03 -3.68 8.49
N MET A 52 21.05 -4.36 8.97
CA MET A 52 20.91 -5.60 9.74
C MET A 52 20.12 -6.68 8.98
N SER A 53 20.27 -6.68 7.64
CA SER A 53 19.63 -7.70 6.79
C SER A 53 20.03 -9.07 7.29
N ARG A 54 19.05 -9.85 7.64
CA ARG A 54 19.23 -11.22 8.13
C ARG A 54 18.58 -12.17 7.17
N GLU A 55 18.12 -13.01 6.96
CA GLU A 55 17.48 -13.97 6.10
C GLU A 55 16.77 -13.37 4.88
N GLY A 56 16.82 -14.07 3.77
CA GLY A 56 15.99 -13.84 2.61
C GLY A 56 14.98 -14.97 2.44
N TYR A 57 13.69 -14.65 2.40
CA TYR A 57 12.69 -15.57 1.95
C TYR A 57 12.13 -15.08 0.61
N ARG A 58 12.21 -15.90 -0.43
CA ARG A 58 11.77 -15.57 -1.79
C ARG A 58 12.21 -14.17 -2.23
N MET A 59 13.51 -13.88 -2.10
CA MET A 59 14.18 -12.63 -2.49
C MET A 59 13.81 -11.38 -1.63
N ALA A 60 13.01 -11.51 -0.58
CA ALA A 60 12.76 -10.43 0.35
C ALA A 60 13.71 -10.52 1.55
N THR A 61 14.66 -9.59 1.64
CA THR A 61 15.54 -9.48 2.81
C THR A 61 14.81 -8.82 3.96
N ARG A 62 14.93 -9.41 5.16
CA ARG A 62 14.37 -8.82 6.38
C ARG A 62 15.43 -7.95 7.06
N GLY A 63 15.08 -6.73 7.39
CA GLY A 63 15.95 -5.79 8.07
C GLY A 63 15.27 -4.43 8.25
N PHE A 64 16.01 -3.47 8.79
CA PHE A 64 15.59 -2.07 8.84
C PHE A 64 15.81 -1.44 7.46
N GLU A 65 14.73 -1.24 6.75
CA GLU A 65 14.76 -0.58 5.45
C GLU A 65 14.63 0.93 5.62
N LEU A 66 15.60 1.67 5.12
CA LEU A 66 15.62 3.13 5.09
C LEU A 66 16.00 3.60 3.68
N GLY A 67 15.30 4.59 3.15
CA GLY A 67 15.53 5.01 1.78
C GLY A 67 15.17 6.47 1.49
N LEU A 68 15.17 6.80 0.22
CA LEU A 68 14.83 8.14 -0.27
C LEU A 68 13.41 8.55 0.17
N PHE A 69 12.49 7.60 0.28
CA PHE A 69 11.15 7.82 0.83
C PHE A 69 11.22 8.43 2.24
N ASP A 70 12.06 7.84 3.11
CA ASP A 70 12.19 8.26 4.50
C ASP A 70 12.90 9.60 4.62
N MET A 71 13.93 9.84 3.82
CA MET A 71 14.62 11.13 3.77
C MET A 71 13.66 12.27 3.42
N CYS A 72 12.86 12.09 2.36
CA CYS A 72 11.85 13.07 1.96
C CYS A 72 10.76 13.24 3.02
N SER A 73 10.32 12.14 3.63
CA SER A 73 9.31 12.15 4.68
C SER A 73 9.77 12.94 5.92
N ILE A 74 10.98 12.69 6.39
CA ILE A 74 11.58 13.40 7.53
C ILE A 74 11.76 14.88 7.20
N ALA A 75 12.28 15.20 6.02
CA ALA A 75 12.44 16.58 5.60
C ALA A 75 11.10 17.33 5.53
N LEU A 76 10.07 16.74 4.90
CA LEU A 76 8.73 17.30 4.84
C LEU A 76 8.12 17.53 6.22
N PHE A 77 8.29 16.58 7.14
CA PHE A 77 7.81 16.71 8.52
C PHE A 77 8.39 17.95 9.19
N PHE A 78 9.71 18.08 9.23
CA PHE A 78 10.36 19.22 9.88
C PHE A 78 10.00 20.54 9.21
N ILE A 79 9.97 20.60 7.85
CA ILE A 79 9.56 21.81 7.14
C ILE A 79 8.13 22.22 7.49
N MET A 80 7.19 21.27 7.59
CA MET A 80 5.79 21.56 7.91
C MET A 80 5.56 21.91 9.38
N VAL A 81 6.37 21.39 10.29
CA VAL A 81 6.33 21.75 11.73
C VAL A 81 6.91 23.13 11.96
N ILE A 82 8.04 23.45 11.32
CA ILE A 82 8.74 24.75 11.50
C ILE A 82 7.97 25.89 10.79
N GLN A 83 7.39 25.61 9.62
CA GLN A 83 6.62 26.57 8.84
C GLN A 83 5.15 26.12 8.66
N PRO A 84 4.33 26.15 9.69
CA PRO A 84 2.92 25.84 9.56
C PRO A 84 2.24 26.94 8.74
N ARG A 85 1.78 26.64 7.52
CA ARG A 85 0.99 27.57 6.69
C ARG A 85 -0.42 27.69 7.26
N GLY A 86 -0.74 28.84 7.84
CA GLY A 86 -2.10 29.26 8.21
C GLY A 86 -2.82 28.42 9.28
N ASN A 87 -2.66 27.11 9.26
CA ASN A 87 -3.25 26.16 10.20
C ASN A 87 -2.17 25.41 10.98
N ARG A 88 -2.41 25.19 12.26
CA ARG A 88 -1.53 24.38 13.12
C ARG A 88 -1.32 22.98 12.53
N PHE A 89 -0.14 22.40 12.76
CA PHE A 89 0.15 21.01 12.40
C PHE A 89 -0.84 20.05 13.10
N ARG A 90 -1.44 19.13 12.35
CA ARG A 90 -2.40 18.15 12.86
C ARG A 90 -1.63 16.95 13.42
N TRP A 91 -1.32 16.99 14.71
CA TRP A 91 -0.54 15.95 15.40
C TRP A 91 -1.30 14.63 15.57
N PHE A 92 -2.61 14.70 15.82
CA PHE A 92 -3.45 13.55 16.13
C PHE A 92 -4.63 13.45 15.14
N PRO A 93 -4.39 13.08 13.88
CA PRO A 93 -5.48 12.84 12.95
C PRO A 93 -6.30 11.59 13.35
N PRO A 94 -7.53 11.40 12.84
CA PRO A 94 -8.52 10.46 13.37
C PRO A 94 -8.07 9.00 13.55
N LEU A 95 -7.08 8.52 12.78
CA LEU A 95 -6.58 7.14 12.88
C LEU A 95 -5.42 6.98 13.86
N THR A 96 -4.89 8.05 14.44
CA THR A 96 -3.73 8.01 15.34
C THR A 96 -3.96 7.12 16.55
N VAL A 97 -5.16 7.20 17.16
CA VAL A 97 -5.50 6.36 18.32
C VAL A 97 -5.54 4.88 17.93
N ALA A 98 -6.21 4.53 16.82
CA ALA A 98 -6.27 3.15 16.35
C ALA A 98 -4.89 2.60 15.97
N SER A 99 -4.05 3.42 15.33
CA SER A 99 -2.65 3.08 15.04
C SER A 99 -1.83 2.89 16.31
N GLY A 100 -2.00 3.77 17.29
CA GLY A 100 -1.30 3.68 18.59
C GLY A 100 -1.67 2.39 19.34
N ILE A 101 -2.95 2.03 19.38
CA ILE A 101 -3.40 0.77 19.97
C ILE A 101 -2.81 -0.43 19.22
N TYR A 102 -2.79 -0.39 17.87
CA TYR A 102 -2.19 -1.45 17.06
C TYR A 102 -0.70 -1.61 17.36
N ILE A 103 0.06 -0.52 17.41
CA ILE A 103 1.49 -0.51 17.78
C ILE A 103 1.69 -1.08 19.18
N LEU A 104 0.85 -0.71 20.15
CA LEU A 104 0.91 -1.26 21.50
C LEU A 104 0.76 -2.80 21.50
N PHE A 105 -0.18 -3.34 20.73
CA PHE A 105 -0.33 -4.79 20.61
C PHE A 105 0.84 -5.48 19.90
N VAL A 106 1.45 -4.82 18.93
CA VAL A 106 2.71 -5.30 18.30
C VAL A 106 3.83 -5.37 19.34
N ILE A 107 3.95 -4.37 20.22
CA ILE A 107 4.94 -4.36 21.30
C ILE A 107 4.65 -5.45 22.32
N ILE A 108 3.39 -5.64 22.74
CA ILE A 108 3.00 -6.71 23.65
C ILE A 108 3.36 -8.08 23.05
N SER A 109 3.00 -8.32 21.79
CA SER A 109 3.32 -9.57 21.09
C SER A 109 4.85 -9.78 20.98
N TRP A 110 5.60 -8.72 20.72
CA TRP A 110 7.06 -8.78 20.69
C TRP A 110 7.68 -9.15 22.05
N LEU A 111 7.18 -8.60 23.14
CA LEU A 111 7.69 -8.91 24.50
C LEU A 111 7.46 -10.38 24.90
N HIS A 112 6.51 -11.08 24.27
CA HIS A 112 6.27 -12.51 24.47
C HIS A 112 7.03 -13.39 23.48
N ALA A 113 7.66 -12.83 22.44
CA ALA A 113 8.44 -13.58 21.48
C ALA A 113 9.82 -13.93 22.06
N PRO A 114 10.31 -15.19 21.91
CA PRO A 114 11.66 -15.53 22.28
C PRO A 114 12.66 -14.74 21.43
N GLY A 115 13.83 -14.40 22.04
CA GLY A 115 14.84 -13.61 21.36
C GLY A 115 15.50 -14.30 20.18
N ARG A 116 15.75 -15.61 20.30
CA ARG A 116 16.35 -16.48 19.27
C ARG A 116 15.84 -17.89 19.43
N ILE A 117 15.62 -18.54 18.30
CA ILE A 117 15.21 -19.95 18.25
C ILE A 117 16.19 -20.69 17.34
N PRO A 118 16.85 -21.79 17.78
CA PRO A 118 17.72 -22.59 16.94
C PRO A 118 16.97 -23.10 15.70
N VAL A 119 17.63 -23.11 14.56
CA VAL A 119 17.11 -23.75 13.35
C VAL A 119 17.30 -25.26 13.48
N PRO A 120 16.27 -26.08 13.32
CA PRO A 120 16.42 -27.54 13.33
C PRO A 120 17.38 -28.03 12.25
N ALA A 121 18.17 -29.06 12.55
CA ALA A 121 19.21 -29.57 11.64
C ALA A 121 18.66 -30.09 10.30
N ASP A 122 17.47 -30.67 10.31
CA ASP A 122 16.75 -31.14 9.12
C ASP A 122 16.29 -29.96 8.25
N VAL A 123 15.83 -28.87 8.84
CA VAL A 123 15.50 -27.61 8.16
C VAL A 123 16.73 -26.99 7.52
N TYR A 124 17.85 -26.98 8.24
CA TYR A 124 19.14 -26.47 7.77
C TYR A 124 19.65 -27.30 6.56
N ALA A 125 19.61 -28.63 6.68
CA ALA A 125 20.03 -29.56 5.62
C ALA A 125 19.16 -29.47 4.36
N ALA A 126 17.85 -29.31 4.51
CA ALA A 126 16.90 -29.21 3.39
C ALA A 126 17.05 -27.91 2.57
N ASN A 127 17.63 -26.86 3.14
CA ASN A 127 17.70 -25.52 2.55
C ASN A 127 19.09 -25.10 2.08
N THR A 128 20.07 -26.00 2.05
CA THR A 128 21.38 -25.76 1.45
C THR A 128 21.35 -25.71 -0.09
N VAL A 129 20.22 -26.03 -0.71
CA VAL A 129 20.00 -26.07 -2.17
C VAL A 129 19.06 -24.93 -2.57
N GLY A 130 19.55 -23.68 -2.57
CA GLY A 130 18.78 -22.55 -3.06
C GLY A 130 19.13 -21.23 -2.37
N ASP A 131 18.57 -20.14 -2.84
CA ASP A 131 18.84 -18.73 -2.48
C ASP A 131 18.59 -18.33 -1.00
N PHE A 132 18.50 -19.31 -0.08
CA PHE A 132 18.31 -19.07 1.35
C PHE A 132 19.62 -19.06 2.10
N LYS A 133 19.94 -17.94 2.69
CA LYS A 133 20.93 -17.86 3.75
C LYS A 133 20.23 -18.03 5.09
N PHE A 134 20.21 -19.25 5.60
CA PHE A 134 19.83 -19.51 6.98
C PHE A 134 21.03 -19.26 7.90
N TYR A 135 20.74 -18.67 9.02
CA TYR A 135 21.65 -18.64 10.15
C TYR A 135 21.33 -19.85 11.06
N ASP A 136 22.20 -20.16 11.99
CA ASP A 136 22.00 -21.27 12.94
C ASP A 136 20.75 -21.10 13.82
N TYR A 137 20.12 -19.92 13.76
CA TYR A 137 18.94 -19.56 14.54
C TYR A 137 18.06 -18.55 13.81
N PHE A 138 16.75 -18.58 14.14
CA PHE A 138 15.79 -17.54 13.76
C PHE A 138 15.88 -16.37 14.73
N GLU A 139 16.00 -15.16 14.23
CA GLU A 139 16.04 -13.90 15.00
C GLU A 139 14.63 -13.42 15.39
N THR A 140 13.87 -14.27 16.07
CA THR A 140 12.47 -14.02 16.42
C THR A 140 12.26 -12.79 17.31
N GLY A 141 13.28 -12.30 17.98
CA GLY A 141 13.27 -11.03 18.70
C GLY A 141 13.51 -9.80 17.83
N LEU A 142 14.09 -9.95 16.63
CA LEU A 142 14.36 -8.82 15.71
C LEU A 142 13.27 -8.65 14.64
N TYR A 143 12.63 -9.72 14.17
CA TYR A 143 11.64 -9.64 13.12
C TYR A 143 10.45 -8.72 13.47
N PRO A 144 9.92 -8.75 14.70
CA PRO A 144 8.88 -7.80 15.10
C PRO A 144 9.32 -6.34 15.02
N LEU A 145 10.60 -6.05 15.30
CA LEU A 145 11.14 -4.68 15.20
C LEU A 145 11.26 -4.22 13.74
N PHE A 146 11.64 -5.10 12.83
CA PHE A 146 11.70 -4.77 11.40
C PHE A 146 10.30 -4.42 10.86
N GLU A 147 9.30 -5.24 11.18
CA GLU A 147 7.92 -4.98 10.76
C GLU A 147 7.31 -3.75 11.49
N LEU A 148 7.63 -3.56 12.78
CA LEU A 148 7.22 -2.37 13.53
C LEU A 148 7.79 -1.09 12.91
N SER A 149 9.06 -1.09 12.48
CA SER A 149 9.66 0.04 11.80
C SER A 149 8.89 0.42 10.52
N LYS A 150 8.45 -0.57 9.75
CA LYS A 150 7.61 -0.37 8.56
C LYS A 150 6.27 0.25 8.91
N ILE A 151 5.61 -0.22 9.98
CA ILE A 151 4.34 0.33 10.46
C ILE A 151 4.51 1.80 10.87
N ILE A 152 5.57 2.12 11.62
CA ILE A 152 5.87 3.49 12.06
C ILE A 152 6.11 4.39 10.84
N ARG A 153 6.91 3.95 9.87
CA ARG A 153 7.19 4.69 8.62
C ARG A 153 5.90 4.97 7.84
N GLY A 154 5.01 3.97 7.74
CA GLY A 154 3.71 4.14 7.11
C GLY A 154 2.80 5.12 7.84
N GLY A 155 2.75 5.05 9.18
CA GLY A 155 2.03 6.03 10.00
C GLY A 155 2.59 7.44 9.85
N PHE A 156 3.91 7.57 9.66
CA PHE A 156 4.58 8.82 9.40
C PHE A 156 4.23 9.39 8.01
N ALA A 157 4.23 8.53 6.97
CA ALA A 157 3.77 8.91 5.63
C ALA A 157 2.30 9.41 5.64
N TYR A 158 1.42 8.69 6.32
CA TYR A 158 0.04 9.10 6.55
C TYR A 158 -0.04 10.50 7.20
N LEU A 159 0.71 10.73 8.28
CA LEU A 159 0.73 12.02 8.98
C LEU A 159 1.20 13.16 8.07
N ILE A 160 2.23 12.92 7.26
CA ILE A 160 2.76 13.89 6.29
C ILE A 160 1.71 14.23 5.24
N VAL A 161 1.07 13.23 4.64
CA VAL A 161 0.05 13.47 3.60
C VAL A 161 -1.15 14.24 4.16
N VAL A 162 -1.63 13.91 5.37
CA VAL A 162 -2.72 14.64 6.03
C VAL A 162 -2.35 16.11 6.28
N ASN A 163 -1.10 16.41 6.57
CA ASN A 163 -0.62 17.76 6.82
C ASN A 163 -0.20 18.50 5.55
N PHE A 164 0.20 17.81 4.50
CA PHE A 164 0.52 18.38 3.21
C PHE A 164 -0.75 18.83 2.45
N LEU A 165 -1.80 18.01 2.45
CA LEU A 165 -3.04 18.24 1.70
C LEU A 165 -3.97 19.19 2.47
N ARG A 166 -3.84 20.48 2.21
CA ARG A 166 -4.63 21.54 2.85
C ARG A 166 -5.63 22.19 1.92
N ASP A 167 -5.36 22.18 0.63
CA ASP A 167 -6.13 22.82 -0.41
C ASP A 167 -6.06 22.02 -1.72
N GLU A 168 -6.83 22.45 -2.71
CA GLU A 168 -6.92 21.77 -4.01
C GLU A 168 -5.60 21.78 -4.78
N GLU A 169 -4.75 22.79 -4.61
CA GLU A 169 -3.45 22.88 -5.28
C GLU A 169 -2.51 21.76 -4.83
N HIS A 170 -2.51 21.45 -3.53
CA HIS A 170 -1.72 20.34 -2.98
C HIS A 170 -2.25 18.98 -3.42
N PHE A 171 -3.57 18.81 -3.54
CA PHE A 171 -4.15 17.61 -4.14
C PHE A 171 -3.72 17.43 -5.59
N ARG A 172 -3.74 18.51 -6.39
CA ARG A 172 -3.28 18.47 -7.79
C ARG A 172 -1.78 18.13 -7.88
N ALA A 173 -0.95 18.66 -6.99
CA ALA A 173 0.49 18.36 -6.95
C ALA A 173 0.74 16.87 -6.63
N LEU A 174 0.07 16.32 -5.62
CA LEU A 174 0.20 14.91 -5.27
C LEU A 174 -0.31 14.00 -6.39
N LEU A 175 -1.47 14.30 -6.99
CA LEU A 175 -1.99 13.55 -8.13
C LEU A 175 -1.05 13.58 -9.33
N GLY A 176 -0.41 14.73 -9.62
CA GLY A 176 0.60 14.86 -10.66
C GLY A 176 1.82 13.96 -10.39
N ALA A 177 2.27 13.91 -9.15
CA ALA A 177 3.36 13.01 -8.76
C ALA A 177 2.98 11.53 -8.93
N LEU A 178 1.80 11.13 -8.48
CA LEU A 178 1.30 9.76 -8.63
C LEU A 178 1.04 9.39 -10.11
N LEU A 179 0.67 10.37 -10.94
CA LEU A 179 0.54 10.18 -12.39
C LEU A 179 1.89 9.80 -13.02
N ILE A 180 2.98 10.46 -12.63
CA ILE A 180 4.34 10.12 -13.07
C ILE A 180 4.70 8.71 -12.62
N VAL A 181 4.42 8.35 -11.36
CA VAL A 181 4.64 7.00 -10.83
C VAL A 181 3.91 5.94 -11.67
N ALA A 182 2.63 6.20 -12.01
CA ALA A 182 1.84 5.29 -12.82
C ALA A 182 2.48 5.05 -14.21
N PHE A 183 2.95 6.11 -14.88
CA PHE A 183 3.60 5.98 -16.18
C PHE A 183 4.96 5.27 -16.10
N VAL A 184 5.78 5.58 -15.10
CA VAL A 184 7.08 4.93 -14.91
C VAL A 184 6.92 3.43 -14.69
N ILE A 185 6.03 3.01 -13.80
CA ILE A 185 5.80 1.58 -13.54
C ILE A 185 5.18 0.88 -14.75
N THR A 186 4.26 1.55 -15.46
CA THR A 186 3.71 1.01 -16.72
C THR A 186 4.81 0.81 -17.76
N PHE A 187 5.69 1.78 -17.93
CA PHE A 187 6.83 1.69 -18.85
C PHE A 187 7.74 0.51 -18.47
N GLU A 188 8.12 0.36 -17.21
CA GLU A 188 8.93 -0.76 -16.72
C GLU A 188 8.24 -2.12 -16.94
N ALA A 189 6.92 -2.18 -16.78
CA ALA A 189 6.14 -3.38 -17.06
C ALA A 189 6.19 -3.75 -18.55
N LEU A 190 6.03 -2.77 -19.45
CA LEU A 190 6.13 -2.97 -20.90
C LEU A 190 7.54 -3.39 -21.34
N VAL A 191 8.57 -2.73 -20.81
CA VAL A 191 9.98 -3.10 -21.05
C VAL A 191 10.24 -4.53 -20.56
N GLY A 192 9.75 -4.88 -19.36
CA GLY A 192 9.86 -6.23 -18.84
C GLY A 192 9.26 -7.29 -19.77
N ARG A 193 8.10 -7.01 -20.37
CA ARG A 193 7.40 -7.93 -21.26
C ARG A 193 8.02 -8.02 -22.64
N TYR A 194 8.21 -6.86 -23.31
CA TYR A 194 8.49 -6.81 -24.74
C TYR A 194 9.97 -6.67 -25.07
N VAL A 195 10.78 -6.16 -24.13
CA VAL A 195 12.23 -6.00 -24.34
C VAL A 195 13.00 -7.12 -23.62
N ARG A 196 12.67 -7.39 -22.34
CA ARG A 196 13.35 -8.43 -21.54
C ARG A 196 12.76 -9.83 -21.69
N GLY A 197 11.59 -9.97 -22.31
CA GLY A 197 10.95 -11.25 -22.63
C GLY A 197 10.36 -11.99 -21.40
N TYR A 198 10.14 -11.32 -20.27
CA TYR A 198 9.59 -11.96 -19.09
C TYR A 198 8.14 -12.41 -19.34
N HIS A 199 7.84 -13.65 -18.97
CA HIS A 199 6.49 -14.20 -19.16
C HIS A 199 5.49 -13.56 -18.16
N ARG A 200 5.89 -13.43 -16.90
CA ARG A 200 5.10 -12.87 -15.81
C ARG A 200 5.81 -11.66 -15.20
N ILE A 201 5.17 -10.49 -15.27
CA ILE A 201 5.82 -9.23 -14.98
C ILE A 201 5.66 -8.84 -13.51
N SER A 202 6.78 -8.43 -12.91
CA SER A 202 6.83 -7.78 -11.58
C SER A 202 7.26 -6.31 -11.65
N ALA A 203 7.73 -5.86 -12.81
CA ALA A 203 8.41 -4.57 -12.99
C ALA A 203 9.50 -4.38 -11.92
N THR A 204 9.53 -3.23 -11.26
CA THR A 204 10.48 -2.89 -10.19
C THR A 204 9.99 -3.28 -8.79
N LEU A 205 8.78 -3.87 -8.69
CA LEU A 205 8.15 -4.19 -7.41
C LEU A 205 8.42 -5.63 -6.92
N GLY A 206 9.40 -6.32 -7.51
CA GLY A 206 9.92 -7.60 -7.06
C GLY A 206 9.00 -8.82 -7.25
N HIS A 207 7.68 -8.67 -7.17
CA HIS A 207 6.73 -9.79 -7.32
C HIS A 207 5.51 -9.39 -8.17
N PRO A 208 5.00 -10.27 -9.07
CA PRO A 208 3.85 -9.96 -9.93
C PRO A 208 2.57 -9.59 -9.17
N ASN A 209 2.28 -10.26 -8.06
CA ASN A 209 1.12 -9.94 -7.24
C ASN A 209 1.22 -8.55 -6.60
N SER A 210 2.44 -8.14 -6.27
CA SER A 210 2.74 -6.81 -5.74
C SER A 210 2.51 -5.73 -6.78
N LEU A 211 3.00 -5.94 -8.00
CA LEU A 211 2.71 -5.05 -9.14
C LEU A 211 1.21 -4.98 -9.39
N GLY A 212 0.51 -6.11 -9.38
CA GLY A 212 -0.93 -6.17 -9.58
C GLY A 212 -1.72 -5.39 -8.52
N THR A 213 -1.34 -5.52 -7.24
CA THR A 213 -1.97 -4.76 -6.15
C THR A 213 -1.70 -3.26 -6.27
N PHE A 214 -0.44 -2.88 -6.47
CA PHE A 214 -0.05 -1.48 -6.59
C PHE A 214 -0.74 -0.80 -7.76
N MET A 215 -0.68 -1.39 -8.95
CA MET A 215 -1.29 -0.83 -10.15
C MET A 215 -2.81 -0.96 -10.14
N GLY A 216 -3.39 -1.94 -9.47
CA GLY A 216 -4.83 -2.02 -9.22
C GLY A 216 -5.33 -0.83 -8.40
N MET A 217 -4.68 -0.52 -7.28
CA MET A 217 -5.00 0.66 -6.47
C MET A 217 -4.74 1.96 -7.24
N MET A 218 -3.62 2.07 -7.97
CA MET A 218 -3.27 3.23 -8.77
C MET A 218 -4.30 3.47 -9.89
N GLY A 219 -4.66 2.42 -10.65
CA GLY A 219 -5.64 2.49 -11.72
C GLY A 219 -7.01 2.94 -11.23
N THR A 220 -7.47 2.43 -10.10
CA THR A 220 -8.71 2.88 -9.46
C THR A 220 -8.64 4.37 -9.12
N LEU A 221 -7.59 4.83 -8.45
CA LEU A 221 -7.44 6.25 -8.12
C LEU A 221 -7.43 7.14 -9.38
N MET A 222 -6.65 6.77 -10.41
CA MET A 222 -6.53 7.55 -11.64
C MET A 222 -7.83 7.59 -12.42
N PHE A 223 -8.59 6.49 -12.45
CA PHE A 223 -9.87 6.41 -13.11
C PHE A 223 -10.92 7.37 -12.51
N GLY A 224 -11.08 7.37 -11.19
CA GLY A 224 -12.02 8.28 -10.55
C GLY A 224 -11.64 9.75 -10.74
N VAL A 225 -10.34 10.08 -10.76
CA VAL A 225 -9.88 11.42 -11.10
C VAL A 225 -10.17 11.76 -12.56
N ALA A 226 -10.03 10.81 -13.49
CA ALA A 226 -10.38 11.00 -14.91
C ALA A 226 -11.86 11.33 -15.09
N LEU A 227 -12.75 10.63 -14.38
CA LEU A 227 -14.19 10.89 -14.39
C LEU A 227 -14.53 12.30 -13.86
N PHE A 228 -13.82 12.76 -12.85
CA PHE A 228 -14.06 14.07 -12.24
C PHE A 228 -13.61 15.25 -13.12
N ARG A 229 -12.46 15.16 -13.80
CA ARG A 229 -11.85 16.27 -14.55
C ARG A 229 -12.80 16.83 -15.63
N SER A 230 -12.85 18.16 -15.72
CA SER A 230 -13.79 18.85 -16.65
C SER A 230 -13.31 18.91 -18.09
N THR A 231 -11.99 18.89 -18.35
CA THR A 231 -11.42 19.00 -19.69
C THR A 231 -10.98 17.63 -20.22
N PHE A 232 -11.13 17.40 -21.53
CA PHE A 232 -10.67 16.19 -22.19
C PHE A 232 -9.17 15.97 -22.03
N MET A 233 -8.33 17.02 -22.14
CA MET A 233 -6.88 16.90 -22.03
C MET A 233 -6.45 16.41 -20.64
N SER A 234 -6.95 17.05 -19.58
CA SER A 234 -6.61 16.63 -18.22
C SER A 234 -7.21 15.25 -17.86
N SER A 235 -8.41 14.94 -18.32
CA SER A 235 -9.03 13.61 -18.16
C SER A 235 -8.28 12.56 -18.97
N GLY A 236 -7.81 12.89 -20.17
CA GLY A 236 -7.08 11.97 -21.05
C GLY A 236 -5.79 11.44 -20.43
N LEU A 237 -5.00 12.29 -19.75
CA LEU A 237 -3.79 11.84 -19.05
C LEU A 237 -4.10 10.83 -17.93
N PHE A 238 -5.14 11.08 -17.14
CA PHE A 238 -5.56 10.17 -16.08
C PHE A 238 -6.20 8.89 -16.62
N ALA A 239 -6.97 8.99 -17.72
CA ALA A 239 -7.49 7.83 -18.42
C ALA A 239 -6.37 6.98 -19.04
N LEU A 240 -5.35 7.60 -19.63
CA LEU A 240 -4.17 6.91 -20.15
C LEU A 240 -3.39 6.20 -19.04
N ALA A 241 -3.22 6.84 -17.87
CA ALA A 241 -2.61 6.19 -16.71
C ALA A 241 -3.44 5.01 -16.21
N THR A 242 -4.78 5.12 -16.25
CA THR A 242 -5.69 3.99 -15.95
C THR A 242 -5.48 2.85 -16.94
N ALA A 243 -5.43 3.13 -18.25
CA ALA A 243 -5.15 2.12 -19.27
C ALA A 243 -3.77 1.47 -19.06
N GLY A 244 -2.74 2.24 -18.74
CA GLY A 244 -1.42 1.73 -18.38
C GLY A 244 -1.46 0.82 -17.15
N ALA A 245 -2.23 1.19 -16.13
CA ALA A 245 -2.42 0.36 -14.94
C ALA A 245 -3.14 -0.94 -15.28
N MET A 246 -4.18 -0.91 -16.12
CA MET A 246 -4.89 -2.10 -16.61
C MET A 246 -3.94 -3.05 -17.36
N ILE A 247 -3.13 -2.51 -18.29
CA ILE A 247 -2.11 -3.28 -19.01
C ILE A 247 -1.14 -3.92 -18.03
N SER A 248 -0.61 -3.14 -17.08
CA SER A 248 0.34 -3.64 -16.08
C SER A 248 -0.26 -4.77 -15.24
N VAL A 249 -1.51 -4.64 -14.79
CA VAL A 249 -2.22 -5.70 -14.04
C VAL A 249 -2.39 -6.95 -14.88
N LEU A 250 -2.77 -6.83 -16.16
CA LEU A 250 -2.91 -7.97 -17.08
C LEU A 250 -1.58 -8.71 -17.29
N LEU A 251 -0.48 -7.97 -17.46
CA LEU A 251 0.86 -8.53 -17.62
C LEU A 251 1.36 -9.30 -16.37
N THR A 252 0.77 -9.07 -15.20
CA THR A 252 1.07 -9.87 -14.00
C THR A 252 0.50 -11.28 -14.07
N ILE A 253 -0.50 -11.53 -14.92
CA ILE A 253 -1.27 -12.78 -15.01
C ILE A 253 -1.82 -13.18 -13.62
N SER A 254 -2.24 -12.21 -12.82
CA SER A 254 -2.78 -12.41 -11.48
C SER A 254 -4.30 -12.27 -11.48
N ARG A 255 -5.01 -13.40 -11.27
CA ARG A 255 -6.48 -13.42 -11.20
C ARG A 255 -7.03 -12.49 -10.11
N GLY A 256 -6.41 -12.54 -8.92
CA GLY A 256 -6.80 -11.67 -7.80
C GLY A 256 -6.60 -10.18 -8.08
N ALA A 257 -5.50 -9.80 -8.75
CA ALA A 257 -5.25 -8.42 -9.12
C ALA A 257 -6.26 -7.91 -10.16
N LEU A 258 -6.59 -8.74 -11.15
CA LEU A 258 -7.56 -8.39 -12.20
C LEU A 258 -8.96 -8.20 -11.61
N SER A 259 -9.45 -9.15 -10.80
CA SER A 259 -10.77 -9.03 -10.15
C SER A 259 -10.85 -7.83 -9.21
N SER A 260 -9.78 -7.54 -8.47
CA SER A 260 -9.72 -6.38 -7.59
C SER A 260 -9.76 -5.07 -8.37
N LEU A 261 -9.03 -4.97 -9.50
CA LEU A 261 -9.09 -3.78 -10.36
C LEU A 261 -10.49 -3.56 -10.92
N VAL A 262 -11.14 -4.62 -11.47
CA VAL A 262 -12.51 -4.55 -11.97
C VAL A 262 -13.47 -4.05 -10.89
N LEU A 263 -13.36 -4.59 -9.68
CA LEU A 263 -14.16 -4.13 -8.53
C LEU A 263 -13.90 -2.64 -8.21
N GLY A 264 -12.64 -2.19 -8.24
CA GLY A 264 -12.28 -0.79 -7.99
C GLY A 264 -12.87 0.15 -9.03
N LEU A 265 -12.76 -0.18 -10.31
CA LEU A 265 -13.36 0.59 -11.40
C LEU A 265 -14.89 0.63 -11.29
N TRP A 266 -15.51 -0.50 -10.92
CA TRP A 266 -16.95 -0.57 -10.68
C TRP A 266 -17.40 0.31 -9.50
N LEU A 267 -16.64 0.34 -8.41
CA LEU A 267 -16.89 1.22 -7.27
C LEU A 267 -16.82 2.69 -7.68
N ASP A 268 -15.84 3.08 -8.49
CA ASP A 268 -15.72 4.45 -9.00
C ASP A 268 -16.90 4.80 -9.94
N VAL A 269 -17.27 3.92 -10.86
CA VAL A 269 -18.45 4.14 -11.72
C VAL A 269 -19.69 4.31 -10.85
N SER A 270 -19.93 3.40 -9.90
CA SER A 270 -21.10 3.44 -9.04
C SER A 270 -21.17 4.69 -8.16
N SER A 271 -20.01 5.18 -7.66
CA SER A 271 -19.95 6.32 -6.77
C SER A 271 -19.88 7.67 -7.49
N LEU A 272 -19.24 7.75 -8.65
CA LEU A 272 -18.90 9.01 -9.31
C LEU A 272 -19.67 9.25 -10.60
N PHE A 273 -20.01 8.21 -11.37
CA PHE A 273 -20.62 8.35 -12.69
C PHE A 273 -21.91 9.16 -12.67
N HIS A 274 -22.83 8.85 -11.76
CA HIS A 274 -24.11 9.55 -11.65
C HIS A 274 -23.99 11.05 -11.26
N ARG A 275 -22.81 11.47 -10.73
CA ARG A 275 -22.51 12.86 -10.36
C ARG A 275 -21.97 13.67 -11.53
N TYR A 276 -21.30 12.98 -12.43
CA TYR A 276 -20.54 13.57 -13.54
C TYR A 276 -21.00 13.01 -14.88
N LEU A 277 -22.31 12.68 -14.98
CA LEU A 277 -22.91 12.25 -16.25
C LEU A 277 -22.77 13.37 -17.30
N ASN A 278 -21.88 13.15 -18.25
CA ASN A 278 -21.66 14.00 -19.41
C ASN A 278 -21.08 13.18 -20.57
N ILE A 279 -21.11 13.77 -21.77
CA ILE A 279 -20.65 13.11 -23.00
C ILE A 279 -19.19 12.65 -22.89
N LYS A 280 -18.35 13.43 -22.21
CA LYS A 280 -16.94 13.10 -21.98
C LYS A 280 -16.79 11.79 -21.18
N ASN A 281 -17.51 11.65 -20.07
CA ASN A 281 -17.42 10.46 -19.22
C ASN A 281 -18.00 9.23 -19.92
N PHE A 282 -19.07 9.41 -20.69
CA PHE A 282 -19.59 8.35 -21.56
C PHE A 282 -18.53 7.93 -22.59
N THR A 283 -17.87 8.88 -23.23
CA THR A 283 -16.78 8.61 -24.18
C THR A 283 -15.62 7.85 -23.51
N ILE A 284 -15.18 8.27 -22.31
CA ILE A 284 -14.12 7.60 -21.56
C ILE A 284 -14.51 6.15 -21.24
N LEU A 285 -15.76 5.93 -20.79
CA LEU A 285 -16.25 4.58 -20.48
C LEU A 285 -16.36 3.71 -21.72
N PHE A 286 -16.91 4.26 -22.81
CA PHE A 286 -17.08 3.53 -24.08
C PHE A 286 -15.73 3.11 -24.66
N PHE A 287 -14.82 4.05 -24.89
CA PHE A 287 -13.49 3.73 -25.43
C PHE A 287 -12.63 2.95 -24.44
N GLY A 288 -12.73 3.23 -23.13
CA GLY A 288 -12.08 2.44 -22.09
C GLY A 288 -12.55 0.99 -22.09
N SER A 289 -13.83 0.72 -22.30
CA SER A 289 -14.38 -0.63 -22.44
C SER A 289 -13.88 -1.34 -23.70
N LEU A 290 -13.79 -0.62 -24.84
CA LEU A 290 -13.22 -1.19 -26.07
C LEU A 290 -11.73 -1.52 -25.91
N VAL A 291 -10.95 -0.65 -25.26
CA VAL A 291 -9.54 -0.91 -24.94
C VAL A 291 -9.42 -2.10 -24.01
N ALA A 292 -10.21 -2.16 -22.94
CA ALA A 292 -10.24 -3.29 -22.01
C ALA A 292 -10.57 -4.62 -22.71
N LEU A 293 -11.56 -4.59 -23.60
CA LEU A 293 -11.95 -5.75 -24.42
C LEU A 293 -10.82 -6.18 -25.37
N GLY A 294 -10.18 -5.23 -26.05
CA GLY A 294 -9.04 -5.51 -26.93
C GLY A 294 -7.86 -6.12 -26.16
N ILE A 295 -7.52 -5.55 -24.99
CA ILE A 295 -6.48 -6.09 -24.11
C ILE A 295 -6.86 -7.49 -23.62
N PHE A 296 -8.13 -7.72 -23.26
CA PHE A 296 -8.62 -9.03 -22.84
C PHE A 296 -8.42 -10.06 -23.95
N PHE A 297 -8.77 -9.76 -25.20
CA PHE A 297 -8.55 -10.67 -26.34
C PHE A 297 -7.07 -10.98 -26.57
N VAL A 298 -6.19 -9.98 -26.51
CA VAL A 298 -4.74 -10.18 -26.65
C VAL A 298 -4.17 -11.04 -25.50
N ALA A 299 -4.73 -10.92 -24.31
CA ALA A 299 -4.33 -11.70 -23.15
C ALA A 299 -5.07 -13.05 -23.04
N ALA A 300 -6.10 -13.29 -23.84
CA ALA A 300 -7.01 -14.44 -23.71
C ALA A 300 -6.27 -15.78 -23.75
N ASP A 301 -5.32 -15.96 -24.68
CA ASP A 301 -4.56 -17.21 -24.79
C ASP A 301 -3.68 -17.45 -23.55
N THR A 302 -3.05 -16.39 -23.04
CA THR A 302 -2.22 -16.47 -21.83
C THR A 302 -3.06 -16.71 -20.57
N LEU A 303 -4.23 -16.10 -20.51
CA LEU A 303 -5.19 -16.29 -19.43
C LEU A 303 -5.83 -17.68 -19.51
N SER A 304 -6.27 -18.12 -20.69
CA SER A 304 -6.88 -19.43 -20.89
C SER A 304 -5.92 -20.57 -20.56
N ALA A 305 -4.66 -20.50 -21.01
CA ALA A 305 -3.64 -21.46 -20.67
C ALA A 305 -3.49 -21.64 -19.14
N ARG A 306 -3.58 -20.55 -18.39
CA ARG A 306 -3.51 -20.60 -16.92
C ARG A 306 -4.81 -20.99 -16.22
N PHE A 307 -5.96 -20.68 -16.82
CA PHE A 307 -7.26 -21.09 -16.29
C PHE A 307 -7.55 -22.58 -16.57
N LEU A 308 -7.00 -23.11 -17.68
CA LEU A 308 -7.20 -24.49 -18.10
C LEU A 308 -6.21 -25.47 -17.43
N VAL A 309 -5.05 -25.01 -16.95
CA VAL A 309 -4.14 -25.83 -16.11
C VAL A 309 -4.74 -25.91 -14.70
N GLN A 310 -5.79 -26.68 -14.59
CA GLN A 310 -6.66 -26.81 -13.43
C GLN A 310 -5.98 -27.49 -12.23
N GLN A 311 -4.94 -28.29 -12.46
CA GLN A 311 -4.21 -29.00 -11.41
C GLN A 311 -3.47 -28.06 -10.46
N ASP A 312 -2.81 -27.00 -10.98
CA ASP A 312 -2.08 -26.06 -10.13
C ASP A 312 -3.02 -25.15 -9.33
N ALA A 313 -4.24 -24.90 -9.82
CA ALA A 313 -5.19 -24.05 -9.15
C ALA A 313 -5.84 -24.72 -7.92
N VAL A 314 -6.04 -26.02 -7.95
CA VAL A 314 -6.60 -26.79 -6.82
C VAL A 314 -5.56 -26.90 -5.72
N SER A 315 -4.30 -27.22 -6.06
CA SER A 315 -3.21 -27.26 -5.10
C SER A 315 -2.98 -25.90 -4.41
N ASP A 316 -2.96 -24.80 -5.16
CA ASP A 316 -2.84 -23.44 -4.60
C ASP A 316 -3.95 -23.10 -3.58
N ILE A 317 -5.18 -23.55 -3.81
CA ILE A 317 -6.32 -23.29 -2.91
C ILE A 317 -6.19 -24.18 -1.64
N GLU A 318 -5.81 -25.42 -1.80
CA GLU A 318 -5.60 -26.34 -0.67
C GLU A 318 -4.46 -25.85 0.23
N TYR A 319 -3.32 -25.48 -0.34
CA TYR A 319 -2.19 -24.94 0.43
C TYR A 319 -2.56 -23.64 1.20
N ARG A 320 -3.37 -22.76 0.61
CA ARG A 320 -3.84 -21.56 1.33
C ARG A 320 -4.75 -21.90 2.51
N GLY A 321 -5.56 -22.95 2.37
CA GLY A 321 -6.35 -23.49 3.47
C GLY A 321 -5.48 -23.96 4.63
N LEU A 322 -4.41 -24.69 4.32
CA LEU A 322 -3.44 -25.18 5.31
C LEU A 322 -2.69 -24.03 6.02
N TYR A 323 -2.26 -22.99 5.31
CA TYR A 323 -1.67 -21.80 5.94
C TYR A 323 -2.62 -21.06 6.87
N ASN A 324 -3.92 -21.02 6.54
CA ASN A 324 -4.92 -20.43 7.43
C ASN A 324 -5.15 -21.29 8.68
N GLU A 325 -5.10 -22.61 8.54
CA GLU A 325 -5.21 -23.53 9.68
C GLU A 325 -3.97 -23.47 10.59
N GLU A 326 -2.80 -23.34 10.00
CA GLU A 326 -1.56 -23.06 10.73
C GLU A 326 -1.67 -21.78 11.58
N ALA A 327 -2.19 -20.69 11.00
CA ALA A 327 -2.45 -19.45 11.72
C ALA A 327 -3.39 -19.64 12.91
N ARG A 328 -4.44 -20.44 12.75
CA ARG A 328 -5.38 -20.76 13.85
C ARG A 328 -4.69 -21.55 14.97
N LYS A 329 -3.88 -22.56 14.64
CA LYS A 329 -3.11 -23.31 15.62
C LYS A 329 -2.14 -22.43 16.39
N MET A 330 -1.42 -21.52 15.71
CA MET A 330 -0.56 -20.52 16.35
C MET A 330 -1.33 -19.66 17.34
N ALA A 331 -2.50 -19.15 16.95
CA ALA A 331 -3.32 -18.30 17.80
C ALA A 331 -3.93 -19.04 19.00
N ASN A 332 -4.23 -20.33 18.87
CA ASN A 332 -4.71 -21.17 19.97
C ASN A 332 -3.62 -21.43 21.00
N ASP A 333 -2.38 -21.64 20.55
CA ASP A 333 -1.26 -21.90 21.45
C ASP A 333 -0.69 -20.60 22.07
N HIS A 334 -0.86 -19.45 21.38
CA HIS A 334 -0.30 -18.16 21.76
C HIS A 334 -1.36 -17.06 21.72
N LEU A 335 -1.89 -16.67 22.87
CA LEU A 335 -2.96 -15.65 22.98
C LEU A 335 -2.60 -14.33 22.29
N PHE A 336 -1.34 -13.90 22.40
CA PHE A 336 -0.80 -12.68 21.78
C PHE A 336 -0.07 -12.96 20.46
N GLY A 337 -0.24 -14.15 19.89
CA GLY A 337 0.45 -14.59 18.68
C GLY A 337 1.92 -14.91 18.90
N VAL A 338 2.61 -15.28 17.80
CA VAL A 338 4.02 -15.66 17.81
C VAL A 338 4.98 -14.46 17.64
N GLY A 339 4.47 -13.27 17.54
CA GLY A 339 5.21 -12.04 17.23
C GLY A 339 5.10 -11.65 15.76
N LEU A 340 4.96 -10.34 15.52
CA LEU A 340 4.86 -9.78 14.16
C LEU A 340 6.11 -10.17 13.35
N GLY A 341 5.91 -10.72 12.15
CA GLY A 341 7.01 -11.19 11.29
C GLY A 341 7.55 -12.59 11.62
N ASN A 342 7.11 -13.24 12.69
CA ASN A 342 7.62 -14.54 13.14
C ASN A 342 6.86 -15.74 12.52
N PHE A 343 5.77 -15.53 11.80
CA PHE A 343 4.96 -16.62 11.26
C PHE A 343 5.80 -17.68 10.56
N SER A 344 6.68 -17.26 9.65
CA SER A 344 7.52 -18.17 8.86
C SER A 344 8.45 -19.03 9.73
N ALA A 345 9.02 -18.45 10.79
CA ALA A 345 9.89 -19.20 11.71
C ALA A 345 9.11 -20.28 12.46
N TYR A 346 7.93 -19.94 12.97
CA TYR A 346 7.08 -20.89 13.69
C TYR A 346 6.46 -21.95 12.76
N SER A 347 6.20 -21.60 11.50
CA SER A 347 5.83 -22.56 10.45
C SER A 347 6.89 -23.65 10.32
N TRP A 348 8.17 -23.27 10.19
CA TRP A 348 9.29 -24.20 10.14
C TRP A 348 9.43 -25.07 11.40
N LEU A 349 9.29 -24.46 12.56
CA LEU A 349 9.58 -25.13 13.84
C LEU A 349 8.53 -26.18 14.23
N LYS A 350 7.24 -25.92 13.98
CA LYS A 350 6.18 -26.74 14.55
C LYS A 350 4.95 -26.85 13.66
N TYR A 351 4.43 -25.73 13.17
CA TYR A 351 3.05 -25.68 12.70
C TYR A 351 2.87 -26.17 11.28
N GLY A 352 3.86 -25.98 10.40
CA GLY A 352 3.79 -26.43 9.01
C GLY A 352 3.65 -27.93 8.90
N GLN A 353 4.46 -28.70 9.63
CA GLN A 353 4.32 -30.16 9.71
C GLN A 353 2.98 -30.59 10.30
N ALA A 354 2.53 -29.88 11.35
CA ALA A 354 1.31 -30.22 12.06
C ALA A 354 0.03 -30.07 11.23
N VAL A 355 0.10 -29.37 10.08
CA VAL A 355 -1.00 -29.23 9.11
C VAL A 355 -0.74 -29.97 7.79
N GLY A 356 0.35 -30.73 7.68
CA GLY A 356 0.67 -31.53 6.51
C GLY A 356 1.18 -30.73 5.31
N LEU A 357 1.82 -29.58 5.54
CA LEU A 357 2.50 -28.82 4.50
C LEU A 357 3.75 -29.58 4.02
N ASN A 358 3.98 -29.59 2.71
CA ASN A 358 5.22 -30.11 2.10
C ASN A 358 6.31 -29.03 2.03
N GLU A 359 5.91 -27.74 1.97
CA GLU A 359 6.80 -26.58 1.99
C GLU A 359 6.47 -25.74 3.22
N TYR A 360 7.43 -25.58 4.12
CA TYR A 360 7.28 -24.80 5.35
C TYR A 360 7.76 -23.36 5.17
N GLY A 361 7.44 -22.50 6.14
CA GLY A 361 7.96 -21.16 6.23
C GLY A 361 7.29 -20.12 5.34
N THR A 362 6.29 -20.52 4.55
CA THR A 362 5.49 -19.58 3.77
C THR A 362 4.50 -18.89 4.70
N PRO A 363 4.45 -17.54 4.75
CA PRO A 363 3.45 -16.82 5.55
C PRO A 363 2.05 -17.04 4.98
N ALA A 364 1.03 -17.00 5.83
CA ALA A 364 -0.35 -17.09 5.39
C ALA A 364 -0.64 -16.04 4.31
N HIS A 365 -1.16 -16.49 3.15
CA HIS A 365 -1.48 -15.63 2.02
C HIS A 365 -2.81 -14.87 2.23
N ASN A 366 -3.17 -14.64 3.46
CA ASN A 366 -4.33 -13.88 3.90
C ASN A 366 -3.89 -13.00 5.08
N LEU A 367 -3.98 -11.70 4.90
CA LEU A 367 -3.52 -10.72 5.89
C LEU A 367 -4.21 -10.87 7.26
N TRP A 368 -5.48 -11.29 7.28
CA TRP A 368 -6.22 -11.49 8.53
C TRP A 368 -5.72 -12.71 9.29
N PHE A 369 -5.54 -13.83 8.61
CA PHE A 369 -4.97 -15.03 9.22
C PHE A 369 -3.50 -14.84 9.60
N LEU A 370 -2.75 -14.12 8.78
CA LEU A 370 -1.38 -13.75 9.14
C LEU A 370 -1.35 -12.93 10.44
N THR A 371 -2.22 -11.91 10.53
CA THR A 371 -2.36 -11.08 11.75
C THR A 371 -2.81 -11.91 12.93
N LEU A 372 -3.74 -12.87 12.73
CA LEU A 372 -4.18 -13.80 13.74
C LEU A 372 -3.03 -14.65 14.29
N GLY A 373 -2.22 -15.25 13.44
CA GLY A 373 -1.07 -16.06 13.87
C GLY A 373 0.02 -15.23 14.56
N GLU A 374 0.32 -14.03 14.03
CA GLU A 374 1.42 -13.18 14.50
C GLU A 374 1.06 -12.35 15.74
N LEU A 375 -0.18 -11.87 15.89
CA LEU A 375 -0.62 -10.99 16.99
C LEU A 375 -1.74 -11.59 17.86
N GLY A 376 -2.16 -12.80 17.55
CA GLY A 376 -3.24 -13.48 18.27
C GLY A 376 -4.61 -12.86 18.04
N VAL A 377 -5.62 -13.39 18.75
CA VAL A 377 -6.99 -12.90 18.67
C VAL A 377 -7.12 -11.42 19.07
N PRO A 378 -6.49 -10.94 20.17
CA PRO A 378 -6.58 -9.53 20.54
C PRO A 378 -5.99 -8.60 19.46
N GLY A 379 -4.85 -8.97 18.86
CA GLY A 379 -4.22 -8.19 17.80
C GLY A 379 -5.08 -8.14 16.53
N LEU A 380 -5.74 -9.24 16.17
CA LEU A 380 -6.70 -9.28 15.06
C LEU A 380 -7.89 -8.34 15.31
N LEU A 381 -8.45 -8.31 16.52
CA LEU A 381 -9.56 -7.40 16.85
C LEU A 381 -9.14 -5.93 16.72
N VAL A 382 -7.93 -5.58 17.15
CA VAL A 382 -7.38 -4.23 16.99
C VAL A 382 -7.15 -3.90 15.51
N PHE A 383 -6.66 -4.85 14.72
CA PHE A 383 -6.51 -4.68 13.27
C PHE A 383 -7.86 -4.43 12.59
N ILE A 384 -8.90 -5.19 12.94
CA ILE A 384 -10.28 -4.97 12.46
C ILE A 384 -10.77 -3.59 12.86
N PHE A 385 -10.54 -3.17 14.11
CA PHE A 385 -10.91 -1.84 14.59
C PHE A 385 -10.23 -0.72 13.80
N TYR A 386 -8.94 -0.86 13.46
CA TYR A 386 -8.23 0.11 12.61
C TYR A 386 -8.91 0.29 11.25
N TRP A 387 -9.22 -0.82 10.55
CA TRP A 387 -9.89 -0.77 9.25
C TRP A 387 -11.33 -0.27 9.36
N PHE A 388 -12.07 -0.65 10.38
CA PHE A 388 -13.40 -0.13 10.66
C PHE A 388 -13.37 1.40 10.83
N ARG A 389 -12.41 1.92 11.58
CA ARG A 389 -12.22 3.38 11.74
C ARG A 389 -11.89 4.07 10.42
N PHE A 390 -11.05 3.48 9.62
CA PHE A 390 -10.75 4.01 8.29
C PHE A 390 -12.01 4.05 7.41
N TYR A 391 -12.72 2.94 7.29
CA TYR A 391 -13.92 2.88 6.48
C TYR A 391 -15.05 3.76 7.00
N SER A 392 -15.18 3.98 8.30
CA SER A 392 -16.16 4.93 8.84
C SER A 392 -15.91 6.38 8.37
N ILE A 393 -14.68 6.72 8.00
CA ILE A 393 -14.31 8.03 7.43
C ILE A 393 -14.44 8.02 5.91
N GLY A 394 -13.99 6.96 5.25
CA GLY A 394 -13.88 6.87 3.79
C GLY A 394 -15.20 6.55 3.07
N LEU A 395 -15.96 5.55 3.55
CA LEU A 395 -17.18 5.12 2.86
C LEU A 395 -18.21 6.23 2.62
N PRO A 396 -18.44 7.20 3.54
CA PRO A 396 -19.32 8.31 3.26
C PRO A 396 -18.96 9.10 1.99
N PHE A 397 -17.69 9.14 1.57
CA PHE A 397 -17.30 9.83 0.34
C PHE A 397 -17.81 9.13 -0.92
N LEU A 398 -17.98 7.83 -0.91
CA LEU A 398 -18.57 7.08 -2.04
C LEU A 398 -20.02 7.52 -2.35
N PHE A 399 -20.74 8.03 -1.34
CA PHE A 399 -22.16 8.39 -1.48
C PHE A 399 -22.40 9.91 -1.49
N ARG A 400 -21.39 10.75 -1.25
CA ARG A 400 -21.56 12.21 -1.22
C ARG A 400 -21.63 12.81 -2.61
N ARG A 401 -22.62 13.68 -2.85
CA ARG A 401 -22.89 14.32 -4.15
C ARG A 401 -22.32 15.74 -4.28
N ARG A 402 -21.11 16.01 -3.76
CA ARG A 402 -20.48 17.33 -3.87
C ARG A 402 -19.42 17.35 -4.96
N ALA A 403 -19.45 18.38 -5.81
CA ALA A 403 -18.58 18.55 -6.96
C ALA A 403 -17.31 19.34 -6.60
N ALA A 404 -16.36 18.70 -5.86
CA ALA A 404 -15.03 19.26 -5.67
C ALA A 404 -13.98 18.15 -5.81
N LEU A 405 -12.77 18.50 -6.24
CA LEU A 405 -11.70 17.55 -6.52
C LEU A 405 -11.43 16.62 -5.33
N PHE A 406 -11.36 17.16 -4.13
CA PHE A 406 -11.05 16.37 -2.94
C PHE A 406 -12.14 15.33 -2.60
N TYR A 407 -13.42 15.54 -2.99
CA TYR A 407 -14.46 14.51 -2.84
C TYR A 407 -14.26 13.34 -3.81
N ALA A 408 -13.94 13.63 -5.07
CA ALA A 408 -13.65 12.59 -6.05
C ALA A 408 -12.41 11.80 -5.67
N VAL A 409 -11.34 12.50 -5.27
CA VAL A 409 -10.10 11.88 -4.80
C VAL A 409 -10.34 11.01 -3.57
N ALA A 410 -11.10 11.51 -2.58
CA ALA A 410 -11.39 10.75 -1.38
C ALA A 410 -12.24 9.49 -1.67
N ALA A 411 -13.22 9.59 -2.57
CA ALA A 411 -14.00 8.44 -2.99
C ALA A 411 -13.12 7.38 -3.67
N SER A 412 -12.34 7.78 -4.68
CA SER A 412 -11.46 6.86 -5.42
C SER A 412 -10.32 6.32 -4.57
N ALA A 413 -9.72 7.13 -3.68
CA ALA A 413 -8.71 6.66 -2.73
C ALA A 413 -9.30 5.66 -1.72
N THR A 414 -10.57 5.84 -1.30
CA THR A 414 -11.27 4.85 -0.47
C THR A 414 -11.48 3.55 -1.22
N ALA A 415 -11.98 3.60 -2.47
CA ALA A 415 -12.14 2.44 -3.32
C ALA A 415 -10.79 1.74 -3.58
N ALA A 416 -9.74 2.50 -3.91
CA ALA A 416 -8.40 1.99 -4.14
C ALA A 416 -7.83 1.28 -2.89
N SER A 417 -7.95 1.88 -1.70
CA SER A 417 -7.51 1.26 -0.45
C SER A 417 -8.33 0.01 -0.11
N MET A 418 -9.64 0.02 -0.41
CA MET A 418 -10.52 -1.12 -0.20
C MET A 418 -10.14 -2.31 -1.08
N ILE A 419 -9.88 -2.11 -2.37
CA ILE A 419 -9.44 -3.20 -3.25
C ILE A 419 -8.06 -3.72 -2.86
N GLY A 420 -7.14 -2.83 -2.45
CA GLY A 420 -5.85 -3.22 -1.91
C GLY A 420 -6.00 -4.12 -0.68
N HIS A 421 -6.91 -3.78 0.24
CA HIS A 421 -7.21 -4.60 1.41
C HIS A 421 -7.81 -5.97 1.00
N ILE A 422 -8.81 -5.99 0.13
CA ILE A 422 -9.43 -7.23 -0.38
C ILE A 422 -8.38 -8.12 -1.05
N GLN A 423 -7.48 -7.53 -1.85
CA GLN A 423 -6.43 -8.29 -2.50
C GLN A 423 -5.44 -8.90 -1.50
N ASN A 424 -5.18 -8.22 -0.39
CA ASN A 424 -4.33 -8.76 0.68
C ASN A 424 -5.01 -9.87 1.52
N MET A 425 -6.31 -10.05 1.40
CA MET A 425 -7.00 -11.25 1.90
C MET A 425 -6.79 -12.47 0.98
N LEU A 426 -6.40 -12.25 -0.28
CA LEU A 426 -6.14 -13.28 -1.27
C LEU A 426 -4.65 -13.50 -1.53
N GLN A 427 -3.83 -12.46 -1.29
CA GLN A 427 -2.40 -12.44 -1.60
C GLN A 427 -1.70 -11.46 -0.66
N LEU A 428 -0.58 -11.84 -0.07
CA LEU A 428 0.12 -11.04 0.93
C LEU A 428 1.02 -9.98 0.28
N SER A 429 0.45 -8.89 -0.22
CA SER A 429 1.20 -7.81 -0.89
C SER A 429 1.65 -6.68 0.05
N TYR A 430 0.96 -6.43 1.17
CA TYR A 430 1.32 -5.35 2.12
C TYR A 430 2.61 -5.61 2.90
N ARG A 431 3.17 -6.81 2.85
CA ARG A 431 4.54 -7.02 3.34
C ARG A 431 5.57 -6.27 2.53
N GLN A 432 5.27 -5.92 1.28
CA GLN A 432 6.16 -5.10 0.47
C GLN A 432 5.99 -3.62 0.83
N THR A 433 7.09 -2.97 1.17
CA THR A 433 7.11 -1.62 1.73
C THR A 433 6.42 -0.60 0.81
N SER A 434 6.70 -0.61 -0.50
CA SER A 434 6.11 0.35 -1.44
C SER A 434 4.59 0.29 -1.51
N ILE A 435 4.01 -0.92 -1.47
CA ILE A 435 2.55 -1.10 -1.51
C ILE A 435 1.93 -0.62 -0.20
N TYR A 436 2.55 -0.96 0.92
CA TYR A 436 2.11 -0.50 2.23
C TYR A 436 2.16 1.03 2.33
N MET A 437 3.28 1.66 1.91
CA MET A 437 3.43 3.12 1.91
C MET A 437 2.42 3.79 0.99
N PHE A 438 2.19 3.24 -0.21
CA PHE A 438 1.18 3.78 -1.12
C PHE A 438 -0.22 3.72 -0.52
N ASN A 439 -0.59 2.62 0.14
CA ASN A 439 -1.87 2.55 0.85
C ASN A 439 -1.98 3.59 1.97
N GLN A 440 -0.91 3.88 2.70
CA GLN A 440 -0.89 4.92 3.73
C GLN A 440 -1.04 6.34 3.13
N ILE A 441 -0.51 6.57 1.93
CA ILE A 441 -0.76 7.80 1.15
C ILE A 441 -2.26 7.91 0.81
N LEU A 442 -2.89 6.85 0.30
CA LEU A 442 -4.33 6.84 0.00
C LEU A 442 -5.18 7.14 1.23
N ILE A 443 -4.88 6.49 2.36
CA ILE A 443 -5.55 6.74 3.65
C ILE A 443 -5.36 8.20 4.07
N GLY A 444 -4.17 8.75 3.91
CA GLY A 444 -3.87 10.15 4.17
C GLY A 444 -4.68 11.12 3.31
N MET A 445 -4.88 10.81 2.02
CA MET A 445 -5.72 11.59 1.11
C MET A 445 -7.18 11.63 1.58
N VAL A 446 -7.73 10.50 2.00
CA VAL A 446 -9.11 10.39 2.52
C VAL A 446 -9.29 11.22 3.77
N VAL A 447 -8.36 11.11 4.73
CA VAL A 447 -8.44 11.84 6.00
C VAL A 447 -8.21 13.34 5.80
N ALA A 448 -7.32 13.76 4.90
CA ALA A 448 -7.15 15.17 4.54
C ALA A 448 -8.43 15.76 3.96
N ALA A 449 -9.09 15.04 3.03
CA ALA A 449 -10.38 15.44 2.48
C ALA A 449 -11.48 15.51 3.55
N TRP A 450 -11.48 14.60 4.52
CA TRP A 450 -12.41 14.64 5.64
C TRP A 450 -12.26 15.90 6.49
N TYR A 451 -11.04 16.37 6.73
CA TYR A 451 -10.82 17.64 7.41
C TYR A 451 -11.38 18.83 6.63
N ILE A 452 -11.10 18.90 5.32
CA ILE A 452 -11.61 19.96 4.45
C ILE A 452 -13.15 19.97 4.44
N ASP A 453 -13.77 18.79 4.27
CA ASP A 453 -15.23 18.67 4.31
C ASP A 453 -15.83 19.11 5.65
N ARG A 454 -15.20 18.74 6.75
CA ARG A 454 -15.64 19.14 8.10
C ARG A 454 -15.57 20.65 8.28
N ASP A 455 -14.47 21.26 7.87
CA ASP A 455 -14.24 22.69 8.01
C ASP A 455 -15.21 23.48 7.11
N THR A 456 -15.42 23.07 5.84
CA THR A 456 -16.42 23.64 4.93
C THR A 456 -17.86 23.57 5.50
N ARG A 457 -18.24 22.43 6.07
CA ARG A 457 -19.59 22.28 6.69
C ARG A 457 -19.76 23.17 7.93
N ARG A 458 -18.69 23.41 8.66
CA ARG A 458 -18.73 24.32 9.81
C ARG A 458 -18.99 25.74 9.34
N GLU A 459 -18.26 26.22 8.35
CA GLU A 459 -18.44 27.54 7.73
C GLU A 459 -19.85 27.72 7.18
N GLU A 460 -20.38 26.73 6.44
CA GLU A 460 -21.75 26.75 5.93
C GLU A 460 -22.81 26.86 7.05
N ARG A 461 -22.60 26.16 8.17
CA ARG A 461 -23.51 26.25 9.33
C ARG A 461 -23.46 27.60 10.01
N GLU A 462 -22.28 28.16 10.17
CA GLU A 462 -22.07 29.48 10.76
C GLU A 462 -22.72 30.58 9.87
N ALA A 463 -22.50 30.54 8.56
CA ALA A 463 -23.13 31.44 7.60
C ALA A 463 -24.68 31.38 7.67
N ARG A 464 -25.26 30.17 7.68
CA ARG A 464 -26.72 30.00 7.82
C ARG A 464 -27.27 30.54 9.15
N ARG A 465 -26.50 30.46 10.25
CA ARG A 465 -26.90 31.05 11.54
C ARG A 465 -26.90 32.58 11.48
N MET A 466 -25.87 33.17 10.89
CA MET A 466 -25.80 34.65 10.74
C MET A 466 -26.93 35.18 9.88
N THR A 467 -27.28 34.52 8.77
CA THR A 467 -28.41 34.90 7.91
C THR A 467 -29.75 34.86 8.67
N LYS A 468 -29.95 33.85 9.53
CA LYS A 468 -31.17 33.77 10.35
C LYS A 468 -31.25 34.85 11.40
N VAL A 469 -30.14 35.24 12.01
CA VAL A 469 -30.07 36.31 13.00
C VAL A 469 -30.30 37.67 12.33
N SER A 470 -29.81 37.91 11.11
CA SER A 470 -30.03 39.17 10.37
C SER A 470 -31.45 39.30 9.79
N ALA A 471 -32.20 38.19 9.71
CA ALA A 471 -33.60 38.19 9.21
C ALA A 471 -34.66 38.22 10.32
N ALA A 472 -34.24 38.10 11.59
CA ALA A 472 -35.07 38.25 12.80
C ALA A 472 -34.89 39.62 13.41
#